data_4973045895966892ce85b0acd760eac5
#
_entry.id   4973045895966892ce85b0acd760eac5
#
_cell.length_a   1.000
_cell.length_b   1.000
_cell.length_c   1.000
_cell.angle_alpha   90.00
_cell.angle_beta   90.00
_cell.angle_gamma   90.00
#
_symmetry.space_group_name_H-M   'P 1'
#
loop_
_entity.id
_entity.type
_entity.pdbx_description
1 polymer ?
#
loop_
_entity_poly.entity_id
_entity_poly.type
_entity_poly.pdbx_seq_one_letter_code
_entity_poly.pdbx_strand_id
1 'polypeptide(L)'
;MNLKKIFIVMMVGICLFQLPVANAKNNSAKNIQTKITTEKIEKSMINSIRFSKASDKVRVVFDINADTKYDVKQQPNGDIMVDFSEPINKQYLSGINVNDDTVPFLEVYSDDKTSCVVIKVADNSAFDMGELNNPRRLYIDVQKDYEYSITKELEPGLTQISYYSKKSGVKQHAQLVEVSPKYFKFVPVLGGGDKMAKNTVSAMSDYVNAAVAENASYFGSGKELYGVTKIAGDLVSSMYLTRTGFGVLADGTPYIGDVNYSGIVQSKNGDVYVSGLNGTRTSDSVMLYNQYYGKSTGTDNSGIEYVVKDNKIVKVNSGNSLLRPGEIVVSATGNGKNILSGLNVGDDLVVNQILNTPWDSATDILGVGPRLVKNGQVDITSSIEQIGSDVTGARAPRTAVGILKNGNVLFAVLDGRQAHSKGMMLDEFARFLIGMEVVDAVNFDGGGSSELVIGGKIVNSPSDGMERPVATALTAVRR
;
A
#
# COMPACT_ATOMS: atom_id res chain seq x y z
N MET A 1 19.30 12.44 -1.68
CA MET A 1 19.51 12.48 -0.21
C MET A 1 19.70 11.04 0.22
N ASN A 2 20.89 10.67 0.74
CA ASN A 2 21.28 9.28 0.95
C ASN A 2 20.45 8.60 2.05
N LEU A 3 19.67 7.60 1.70
CA LEU A 3 19.02 6.68 2.65
C LEU A 3 20.09 5.78 3.28
N LYS A 4 20.36 5.98 4.57
CA LYS A 4 21.19 5.04 5.34
C LYS A 4 20.32 3.80 5.61
N LYS A 5 20.67 2.68 5.00
CA LYS A 5 20.14 1.35 5.35
C LYS A 5 20.64 0.97 6.74
N ILE A 6 19.73 0.90 7.70
CA ILE A 6 20.04 0.37 9.05
C ILE A 6 19.67 -1.12 9.03
N PHE A 7 20.68 -1.99 9.12
CA PHE A 7 20.50 -3.42 9.39
C PHE A 7 20.37 -3.62 10.90
N ILE A 8 19.19 -4.09 11.36
CA ILE A 8 19.00 -4.48 12.76
C ILE A 8 19.23 -5.99 12.88
N VAL A 9 20.31 -6.36 13.54
CA VAL A 9 20.58 -7.74 13.95
C VAL A 9 19.89 -7.98 15.29
N MET A 10 18.99 -8.96 15.33
CA MET A 10 18.22 -9.36 16.51
C MET A 10 19.11 -10.15 17.48
N MET A 11 19.48 -9.60 18.63
CA MET A 11 19.98 -10.35 19.77
C MET A 11 19.02 -10.19 20.95
N VAL A 12 18.40 -11.29 21.36
CA VAL A 12 17.57 -11.36 22.56
C VAL A 12 18.50 -11.55 23.75
N GLY A 13 18.69 -10.52 24.57
CA GLY A 13 19.40 -10.58 25.82
C GLY A 13 18.42 -10.67 27.00
N ILE A 14 18.34 -11.84 27.64
CA ILE A 14 17.58 -12.04 28.88
C ILE A 14 18.49 -11.63 30.03
N CYS A 15 18.12 -10.57 30.76
CA CYS A 15 18.78 -10.23 32.04
C CYS A 15 18.29 -11.16 33.15
N LEU A 16 19.13 -12.10 33.54
CA LEU A 16 18.95 -12.90 34.77
C LEU A 16 19.59 -12.17 35.96
N PHE A 17 18.77 -11.70 36.89
CA PHE A 17 19.22 -11.23 38.18
C PHE A 17 19.57 -12.42 39.08
N GLN A 18 20.85 -12.58 39.44
CA GLN A 18 21.27 -13.47 40.53
C GLN A 18 21.44 -12.63 41.81
N LEU A 19 20.68 -12.99 42.84
CA LEU A 19 20.88 -12.49 44.21
C LEU A 19 22.01 -13.26 44.89
N PRO A 20 22.98 -12.61 45.54
CA PRO A 20 23.95 -13.30 46.38
C PRO A 20 23.43 -13.59 47.79
N VAL A 21 23.56 -14.83 48.21
CA VAL A 21 23.28 -15.30 49.57
C VAL A 21 24.42 -14.87 50.48
N ALA A 22 24.08 -14.20 51.59
CA ALA A 22 25.04 -13.80 52.64
C ALA A 22 25.31 -14.96 53.59
N ASN A 23 26.59 -15.28 53.81
CA ASN A 23 27.02 -16.10 54.95
C ASN A 23 27.86 -15.26 55.93
N ALA A 24 27.34 -15.15 57.13
CA ALA A 24 28.00 -14.53 58.28
C ALA A 24 29.00 -15.45 58.95
N LYS A 25 30.17 -14.94 59.31
CA LYS A 25 30.96 -15.46 60.47
C LYS A 25 31.69 -14.32 61.18
N ASN A 26 31.46 -14.30 62.48
CA ASN A 26 32.09 -13.46 63.50
C ASN A 26 33.62 -13.58 63.54
N ASN A 27 34.32 -12.49 63.94
CA ASN A 27 35.19 -12.53 65.13
C ASN A 27 35.70 -11.09 65.54
N SER A 28 35.79 -10.99 66.81
CA SER A 28 36.11 -9.97 67.81
C SER A 28 37.27 -8.99 67.63
N ALA A 29 37.02 -7.79 68.05
CA ALA A 29 37.74 -6.85 68.95
C ALA A 29 39.25 -6.58 68.79
N LYS A 30 39.57 -5.28 68.55
CA LYS A 30 40.50 -4.49 69.43
C LYS A 30 40.31 -2.99 69.15
N ASN A 31 40.12 -2.25 70.30
CA ASN A 31 40.06 -0.82 70.35
C ASN A 31 41.35 -0.13 69.91
N ILE A 32 41.24 0.82 68.94
CA ILE A 32 42.11 1.96 68.80
C ILE A 32 41.22 3.14 68.47
N GLN A 33 41.11 4.08 69.40
CA GLN A 33 40.43 5.35 69.18
C GLN A 33 41.33 6.23 68.27
N THR A 34 40.97 6.27 67.01
CA THR A 34 41.42 7.32 66.09
C THR A 34 40.16 8.14 65.76
N LYS A 35 40.23 9.41 66.01
CA LYS A 35 39.23 10.42 65.65
C LYS A 35 39.13 10.41 64.13
N ILE A 36 38.25 9.62 63.58
CA ILE A 36 37.88 9.67 62.14
C ILE A 36 36.76 10.71 62.08
N THR A 37 37.09 11.90 61.58
CA THR A 37 36.12 12.78 60.96
C THR A 37 35.45 11.98 59.85
N THR A 38 34.25 11.49 60.10
CA THR A 38 33.38 10.94 59.06
C THR A 38 33.01 12.10 58.14
N GLU A 39 33.81 12.35 57.14
CA GLU A 39 33.27 12.98 55.94
C GLU A 39 32.13 12.08 55.49
N LYS A 40 30.94 12.59 55.58
CA LYS A 40 29.75 11.98 55.01
C LYS A 40 30.01 11.95 53.49
N ILE A 41 30.52 10.84 52.99
CA ILE A 41 30.60 10.61 51.52
C ILE A 41 29.14 10.68 51.08
N GLU A 42 28.72 11.83 50.61
CA GLU A 42 27.45 11.93 49.92
C GLU A 42 27.53 10.95 48.75
N LYS A 43 26.71 9.92 48.85
CA LYS A 43 26.67 8.86 47.82
C LYS A 43 26.30 9.53 46.50
N SER A 44 27.20 9.46 45.55
CA SER A 44 26.99 9.99 44.19
C SER A 44 25.67 9.46 43.64
N MET A 45 24.83 10.35 43.17
CA MET A 45 23.52 9.99 42.57
C MET A 45 23.14 10.96 41.46
N ILE A 46 22.24 10.51 40.60
CA ILE A 46 21.61 11.38 39.61
C ILE A 46 20.49 12.17 40.30
N ASN A 47 20.71 13.45 40.44
CA ASN A 47 19.85 14.34 41.24
C ASN A 47 18.68 14.94 40.44
N SER A 48 18.79 15.04 39.12
CA SER A 48 17.81 15.73 38.32
C SER A 48 17.55 15.01 37.01
N ILE A 49 16.26 14.80 36.70
CA ILE A 49 15.75 14.40 35.38
C ILE A 49 14.81 15.53 34.96
N ARG A 50 15.07 16.11 33.80
CA ARG A 50 14.27 17.20 33.22
C ARG A 50 13.88 16.87 31.80
N PHE A 51 12.81 17.45 31.31
CA PHE A 51 12.44 17.35 29.91
C PHE A 51 11.94 18.69 29.37
N SER A 52 12.05 18.84 28.05
CA SER A 52 11.44 19.95 27.32
C SER A 52 10.82 19.43 26.03
N LYS A 53 9.73 20.08 25.60
CA LYS A 53 8.98 19.74 24.40
C LYS A 53 9.14 20.84 23.37
N ALA A 54 9.77 20.52 22.25
CA ALA A 54 9.84 21.37 21.06
C ALA A 54 8.91 20.84 19.96
N SER A 55 8.78 21.53 18.85
CA SER A 55 7.96 21.10 17.71
C SER A 55 8.53 19.87 17.00
N ASP A 56 9.85 19.72 17.01
CA ASP A 56 10.61 18.69 16.30
C ASP A 56 11.08 17.54 17.19
N LYS A 57 11.16 17.74 18.51
CA LYS A 57 11.70 16.73 19.43
C LYS A 57 11.22 16.89 20.87
N VAL A 58 11.38 15.81 21.63
CA VAL A 58 11.35 15.83 23.10
C VAL A 58 12.76 15.61 23.61
N ARG A 59 13.29 16.56 24.41
CA ARG A 59 14.60 16.44 25.04
C ARG A 59 14.44 15.99 26.48
N VAL A 60 15.08 14.88 26.85
CA VAL A 60 15.24 14.42 28.25
C VAL A 60 16.68 14.69 28.67
N VAL A 61 16.87 15.29 29.84
CA VAL A 61 18.20 15.69 30.35
C VAL A 61 18.40 15.09 31.74
N PHE A 62 19.53 14.43 31.94
CA PHE A 62 20.00 13.88 33.21
C PHE A 62 21.19 14.70 33.69
N ASP A 63 21.11 15.23 34.91
CA ASP A 63 22.28 15.84 35.54
C ASP A 63 23.13 14.73 36.18
N ILE A 64 24.30 14.49 35.61
CA ILE A 64 25.22 13.39 35.91
C ILE A 64 26.51 13.90 36.54
N ASN A 65 27.15 13.08 37.38
CA ASN A 65 28.44 13.42 37.97
C ASN A 65 29.60 13.17 37.01
N ALA A 66 30.79 13.66 37.39
CA ALA A 66 31.99 13.53 36.53
C ALA A 66 32.33 12.07 36.20
N ASP A 67 32.12 11.17 37.17
CA ASP A 67 32.51 9.75 37.06
C ASP A 67 31.35 8.83 36.63
N THR A 68 30.12 9.37 36.46
CA THR A 68 28.95 8.60 36.03
C THR A 68 29.20 7.93 34.68
N LYS A 69 29.10 6.59 34.64
CA LYS A 69 29.05 5.83 33.40
C LYS A 69 27.61 5.56 33.03
N TYR A 70 27.31 5.54 31.75
CA TYR A 70 25.99 5.24 31.25
C TYR A 70 26.07 4.41 29.95
N ASP A 71 25.00 3.70 29.66
CA ASP A 71 24.77 3.00 28.40
C ASP A 71 23.37 3.33 27.89
N VAL A 72 23.22 3.57 26.58
CA VAL A 72 21.93 3.96 25.97
C VAL A 72 21.63 2.99 24.83
N LYS A 73 20.43 2.36 24.92
CA LYS A 73 20.00 1.36 23.94
C LYS A 73 18.55 1.59 23.53
N GLN A 74 18.26 1.55 22.23
CA GLN A 74 16.89 1.45 21.77
C GLN A 74 16.44 -0.01 21.79
N GLN A 75 15.26 -0.27 22.37
CA GLN A 75 14.64 -1.58 22.43
C GLN A 75 13.87 -1.88 21.14
N PRO A 76 13.59 -3.16 20.81
CA PRO A 76 12.82 -3.53 19.63
C PRO A 76 11.41 -2.91 19.55
N ASN A 77 10.82 -2.54 20.68
CA ASN A 77 9.53 -1.86 20.75
C ASN A 77 9.61 -0.33 20.61
N GLY A 78 10.82 0.21 20.34
CA GLY A 78 11.06 1.64 20.18
C GLY A 78 11.45 2.39 21.46
N ASP A 79 11.21 1.82 22.66
CA ASP A 79 11.60 2.44 23.92
C ASP A 79 13.11 2.62 24.02
N ILE A 80 13.56 3.70 24.69
CA ILE A 80 14.98 4.00 24.89
C ILE A 80 15.34 3.73 26.35
N MET A 81 16.23 2.79 26.56
CA MET A 81 16.74 2.43 27.89
C MET A 81 18.06 3.14 28.14
N VAL A 82 18.16 3.81 29.30
CA VAL A 82 19.35 4.51 29.76
C VAL A 82 19.77 3.93 31.10
N ASP A 83 20.85 3.17 31.10
CA ASP A 83 21.44 2.55 32.31
C ASP A 83 22.54 3.43 32.88
N PHE A 84 22.54 3.64 34.20
CA PHE A 84 23.55 4.44 34.91
C PHE A 84 24.27 3.63 35.98
N SER A 85 25.56 3.90 36.19
CA SER A 85 26.41 3.32 37.24
C SER A 85 26.16 3.93 38.64
N GLU A 86 25.11 4.73 38.78
CA GLU A 86 24.74 5.46 40.00
C GLU A 86 23.24 5.37 40.26
N PRO A 87 22.77 5.42 41.51
CA PRO A 87 21.37 5.49 41.83
C PRO A 87 20.75 6.83 41.37
N ILE A 88 19.43 6.82 41.17
CA ILE A 88 18.62 8.03 40.91
C ILE A 88 17.92 8.46 42.23
N ASN A 89 17.74 9.77 42.37
CA ASN A 89 16.98 10.34 43.50
C ASN A 89 15.59 9.70 43.55
N LYS A 90 15.24 9.21 44.78
CA LYS A 90 14.00 8.46 45.06
C LYS A 90 12.71 9.17 44.64
N GLN A 91 12.72 10.49 44.54
CA GLN A 91 11.56 11.28 44.10
C GLN A 91 11.08 10.91 42.69
N TYR A 92 11.93 10.30 41.85
CA TYR A 92 11.59 9.92 40.45
C TYR A 92 11.11 8.47 40.31
N LEU A 93 11.12 7.66 41.39
CA LEU A 93 10.75 6.23 41.33
C LEU A 93 9.28 5.97 40.94
N SER A 94 8.41 6.97 41.09
CA SER A 94 7.03 6.89 40.57
C SER A 94 6.92 7.09 39.07
N GLY A 95 8.06 7.33 38.39
CA GLY A 95 8.12 7.74 37.01
C GLY A 95 7.80 9.21 36.79
N ILE A 96 7.92 9.65 35.54
CA ILE A 96 7.69 11.04 35.12
C ILE A 96 6.70 11.06 33.95
N ASN A 97 5.57 11.73 34.14
CA ASN A 97 4.60 11.96 33.08
C ASN A 97 5.06 13.14 32.21
N VAL A 98 5.39 12.85 30.97
CA VAL A 98 5.83 13.87 30.00
C VAL A 98 4.65 14.50 29.27
N ASN A 99 3.54 13.75 29.13
CA ASN A 99 2.34 14.19 28.41
C ASN A 99 2.66 14.71 26.99
N ASP A 100 3.38 13.92 26.22
CA ASP A 100 3.69 14.19 24.82
C ASP A 100 3.37 12.94 24.00
N ASP A 101 2.80 13.11 22.82
CA ASP A 101 2.39 11.99 21.96
C ASP A 101 3.56 11.10 21.51
N THR A 102 4.77 11.63 21.46
CA THR A 102 5.97 10.88 21.09
C THR A 102 6.64 10.23 22.30
N VAL A 103 6.73 10.96 23.40
CA VAL A 103 7.27 10.47 24.69
C VAL A 103 6.22 10.70 25.77
N PRO A 104 5.32 9.74 26.01
CA PRO A 104 4.28 9.91 27.01
C PRO A 104 4.79 9.85 28.45
N PHE A 105 5.78 9.00 28.74
CA PHE A 105 6.19 8.69 30.08
C PHE A 105 7.65 8.24 30.18
N LEU A 106 8.30 8.48 31.34
CA LEU A 106 9.59 7.92 31.73
C LEU A 106 9.37 6.97 32.91
N GLU A 107 9.72 5.70 32.73
CA GLU A 107 9.79 4.72 33.84
C GLU A 107 11.17 4.81 34.48
N VAL A 108 11.23 4.80 35.80
CA VAL A 108 12.49 4.96 36.54
C VAL A 108 12.65 3.81 37.54
N TYR A 109 13.76 3.11 37.41
CA TYR A 109 14.18 2.03 38.26
C TYR A 109 15.52 2.36 38.90
N SER A 110 15.68 2.14 40.23
CA SER A 110 16.94 2.39 40.91
C SER A 110 17.06 1.48 42.13
N ASP A 111 18.25 0.96 42.32
CA ASP A 111 18.70 0.33 43.58
C ASP A 111 19.72 1.23 44.28
N ASP A 112 20.47 0.68 45.23
CA ASP A 112 21.48 1.44 46.01
C ASP A 112 22.78 1.71 45.21
N LYS A 113 22.94 1.17 44.01
CA LYS A 113 24.20 1.22 43.24
C LYS A 113 24.00 1.69 41.80
N THR A 114 22.89 1.32 41.17
CA THR A 114 22.64 1.53 39.76
C THR A 114 21.22 2.05 39.54
N SER A 115 20.98 2.56 38.38
CA SER A 115 19.63 2.94 37.94
C SER A 115 19.43 2.74 36.43
N CYS A 116 18.16 2.62 36.06
CA CYS A 116 17.73 2.52 34.68
C CYS A 116 16.52 3.44 34.45
N VAL A 117 16.55 4.21 33.40
CA VAL A 117 15.41 5.00 32.94
C VAL A 117 14.96 4.48 31.59
N VAL A 118 13.68 4.10 31.47
CA VAL A 118 13.08 3.71 30.21
C VAL A 118 12.24 4.88 29.71
N ILE A 119 12.70 5.53 28.66
CA ILE A 119 11.96 6.56 27.94
C ILE A 119 10.96 5.83 27.05
N LYS A 120 9.68 5.88 27.40
CA LYS A 120 8.60 5.27 26.62
C LYS A 120 8.43 6.08 25.32
N VAL A 121 8.49 5.41 24.19
CA VAL A 121 8.36 6.04 22.87
C VAL A 121 7.13 5.44 22.17
N ALA A 122 6.15 6.27 21.86
CA ALA A 122 4.88 5.80 21.28
C ALA A 122 5.00 5.27 19.86
N ASP A 123 5.98 5.74 19.11
CA ASP A 123 6.31 5.31 17.75
C ASP A 123 7.81 4.97 17.72
N ASN A 124 8.27 4.20 16.75
CA ASN A 124 9.69 3.83 16.62
C ASN A 124 10.54 5.03 16.16
N SER A 125 10.45 6.14 16.89
CA SER A 125 11.15 7.39 16.58
C SER A 125 12.66 7.26 16.79
N ALA A 126 13.43 7.90 15.92
CA ALA A 126 14.87 8.01 16.09
C ALA A 126 15.21 8.93 17.27
N PHE A 127 16.39 8.76 17.84
CA PHE A 127 16.92 9.66 18.87
C PHE A 127 18.36 10.01 18.59
N ASP A 128 18.75 11.18 19.11
CA ASP A 128 20.14 11.62 19.22
C ASP A 128 20.49 11.77 20.69
N MET A 129 21.76 11.61 21.03
CA MET A 129 22.26 11.79 22.40
C MET A 129 23.59 12.52 22.42
N GLY A 130 23.88 13.16 23.54
CA GLY A 130 25.17 13.78 23.74
C GLY A 130 25.31 14.33 25.14
N GLU A 131 26.49 14.89 25.42
CA GLU A 131 26.80 15.52 26.71
C GLU A 131 26.86 17.05 26.59
N LEU A 132 26.47 17.68 27.68
CA LEU A 132 26.67 19.10 27.93
C LEU A 132 27.57 19.24 29.14
N ASN A 133 28.50 20.20 29.11
CA ASN A 133 29.44 20.45 30.20
C ASN A 133 29.02 21.69 31.03
N ASN A 134 29.52 21.77 32.27
CA ASN A 134 29.37 22.90 33.20
C ASN A 134 27.92 23.25 33.57
N PRO A 135 27.18 22.37 34.29
CA PRO A 135 27.54 21.04 34.81
C PRO A 135 27.43 19.94 33.71
N ARG A 136 28.04 18.77 34.00
CA ARG A 136 27.94 17.62 33.10
C ARG A 136 26.54 17.06 33.07
N ARG A 137 25.98 16.89 31.89
CA ARG A 137 24.61 16.42 31.64
C ARG A 137 24.59 15.51 30.42
N LEU A 138 23.85 14.42 30.52
CA LEU A 138 23.47 13.62 29.37
C LEU A 138 22.14 14.15 28.84
N TYR A 139 22.00 14.35 27.54
CA TYR A 139 20.71 14.60 26.91
C TYR A 139 20.36 13.50 25.92
N ILE A 140 19.06 13.20 25.83
CA ILE A 140 18.45 12.33 24.82
C ILE A 140 17.39 13.15 24.10
N ASP A 141 17.56 13.36 22.79
CA ASP A 141 16.60 14.05 21.91
C ASP A 141 15.80 13.01 21.12
N VAL A 142 14.57 12.76 21.50
CA VAL A 142 13.66 11.87 20.76
C VAL A 142 12.98 12.67 19.68
N GLN A 143 13.22 12.31 18.42
CA GLN A 143 12.68 13.01 17.26
C GLN A 143 11.17 12.75 17.15
N LYS A 144 10.38 13.80 16.87
CA LYS A 144 8.94 13.68 16.66
C LYS A 144 8.59 13.20 15.25
N ASP A 145 9.45 13.50 14.30
CA ASP A 145 9.35 13.02 12.93
C ASP A 145 10.21 11.77 12.74
N TYR A 146 9.69 10.80 12.01
CA TYR A 146 10.40 9.58 11.67
C TYR A 146 10.06 9.12 10.25
N GLU A 147 10.95 8.34 9.65
CA GLU A 147 10.73 7.66 8.37
C GLU A 147 11.60 6.40 8.34
N TYR A 148 10.98 5.23 8.26
CA TYR A 148 11.68 3.95 8.16
C TYR A 148 10.86 2.91 7.42
N SER A 149 11.54 1.86 6.93
CA SER A 149 10.92 0.69 6.32
C SER A 149 11.45 -0.59 6.96
N ILE A 150 10.56 -1.58 7.10
CA ILE A 150 10.89 -2.94 7.50
C ILE A 150 10.74 -3.79 6.24
N THR A 151 11.85 -4.43 5.82
CA THR A 151 11.88 -5.26 4.62
C THR A 151 12.03 -6.72 5.00
N LYS A 152 11.24 -7.60 4.37
CA LYS A 152 11.25 -9.04 4.59
C LYS A 152 11.16 -9.77 3.24
N GLU A 153 12.17 -10.55 2.91
CA GLU A 153 12.06 -11.53 1.83
C GLU A 153 11.12 -12.66 2.26
N LEU A 154 10.07 -12.90 1.49
CA LEU A 154 9.07 -13.94 1.76
C LEU A 154 9.42 -15.23 1.05
N GLU A 155 9.87 -15.14 -0.21
CA GLU A 155 10.37 -16.20 -1.06
C GLU A 155 11.20 -15.59 -2.21
N PRO A 156 11.97 -16.37 -2.97
CA PRO A 156 12.78 -15.84 -4.07
C PRO A 156 11.97 -14.98 -5.05
N GLY A 157 12.35 -13.71 -5.16
CA GLY A 157 11.69 -12.74 -6.02
C GLY A 157 10.40 -12.14 -5.45
N LEU A 158 10.13 -12.32 -4.16
CA LEU A 158 9.00 -11.73 -3.46
C LEU A 158 9.45 -11.08 -2.15
N THR A 159 9.41 -9.77 -2.07
CA THR A 159 9.87 -9.00 -0.91
C THR A 159 8.78 -8.05 -0.42
N GLN A 160 8.36 -8.22 0.84
CA GLN A 160 7.44 -7.32 1.53
C GLN A 160 8.22 -6.15 2.13
N ILE A 161 7.66 -4.95 2.02
CA ILE A 161 8.18 -3.71 2.60
C ILE A 161 7.04 -3.03 3.35
N SER A 162 7.18 -2.89 4.68
CA SER A 162 6.27 -2.10 5.51
C SER A 162 6.91 -0.74 5.76
N TYR A 163 6.29 0.32 5.27
CA TYR A 163 6.77 1.71 5.38
C TYR A 163 5.98 2.47 6.44
N TYR A 164 6.71 3.22 7.24
CA TYR A 164 6.17 4.07 8.31
C TYR A 164 6.81 5.44 8.26
N SER A 165 5.99 6.48 8.35
CA SER A 165 6.51 7.83 8.56
C SER A 165 5.59 8.68 9.38
N LYS A 166 6.19 9.69 10.03
CA LYS A 166 5.51 10.81 10.67
C LYS A 166 6.28 12.07 10.32
N LYS A 167 5.63 13.02 9.66
CA LYS A 167 6.23 14.32 9.32
C LYS A 167 5.26 15.42 9.72
N SER A 168 5.71 16.33 10.58
CA SER A 168 4.88 17.42 11.11
C SER A 168 3.55 16.92 11.69
N GLY A 169 3.58 15.79 12.41
CA GLY A 169 2.41 15.16 13.03
C GLY A 169 1.53 14.32 12.08
N VAL A 170 1.78 14.32 10.77
CA VAL A 170 1.04 13.52 9.79
C VAL A 170 1.70 12.14 9.67
N LYS A 171 0.99 11.11 10.14
CA LYS A 171 1.44 9.72 10.05
C LYS A 171 1.04 9.10 8.71
N GLN A 172 1.91 8.23 8.17
CA GLN A 172 1.67 7.43 6.98
C GLN A 172 2.14 5.99 7.23
N HIS A 173 1.36 5.06 6.72
CA HIS A 173 1.67 3.64 6.73
C HIS A 173 1.35 3.06 5.36
N ALA A 174 2.32 2.39 4.73
CA ALA A 174 2.11 1.69 3.47
C ALA A 174 2.64 0.26 3.56
N GLN A 175 1.95 -0.64 2.87
CA GLN A 175 2.38 -1.99 2.60
C GLN A 175 2.69 -2.12 1.12
N LEU A 176 3.89 -2.58 0.83
CA LEU A 176 4.40 -2.71 -0.54
C LEU A 176 4.95 -4.12 -0.73
N VAL A 177 4.86 -4.63 -1.95
CA VAL A 177 5.48 -5.90 -2.31
C VAL A 177 6.22 -5.74 -3.62
N GLU A 178 7.53 -5.94 -3.59
CA GLU A 178 8.35 -6.05 -4.78
C GLU A 178 8.28 -7.48 -5.31
N VAL A 179 7.91 -7.62 -6.59
CA VAL A 179 7.65 -8.90 -7.27
C VAL A 179 8.50 -9.01 -8.53
N SER A 180 9.29 -10.05 -8.62
CA SER A 180 10.14 -10.28 -9.79
C SER A 180 9.38 -11.04 -10.91
N PRO A 181 9.30 -10.50 -12.14
CA PRO A 181 8.67 -11.17 -13.28
C PRO A 181 9.39 -12.47 -13.68
N LYS A 182 10.60 -12.70 -13.16
CA LYS A 182 11.32 -13.96 -13.37
C LYS A 182 10.63 -15.14 -12.69
N TYR A 183 10.02 -14.93 -11.52
CA TYR A 183 9.43 -15.98 -10.69
C TYR A 183 7.89 -15.94 -10.68
N PHE A 184 7.29 -14.81 -11.07
CA PHE A 184 5.85 -14.60 -11.02
C PHE A 184 5.28 -14.14 -12.35
N LYS A 185 4.00 -14.48 -12.58
CA LYS A 185 3.16 -13.92 -13.64
C LYS A 185 2.21 -12.91 -13.02
N PHE A 186 1.90 -11.85 -13.73
CA PHE A 186 0.92 -10.84 -13.32
C PHE A 186 -0.39 -11.12 -14.06
N VAL A 187 -1.46 -11.38 -13.31
CA VAL A 187 -2.74 -11.83 -13.88
C VAL A 187 -3.86 -10.98 -13.29
N PRO A 188 -4.63 -10.26 -14.13
CA PRO A 188 -5.89 -9.66 -13.69
C PRO A 188 -6.92 -10.73 -13.36
N VAL A 189 -7.67 -10.54 -12.28
CA VAL A 189 -8.73 -11.45 -11.85
C VAL A 189 -10.04 -10.68 -11.70
N LEU A 190 -11.12 -11.21 -12.28
CA LEU A 190 -12.48 -10.66 -12.13
C LEU A 190 -13.11 -11.12 -10.81
N GLY A 191 -13.94 -10.29 -10.20
CA GLY A 191 -14.65 -10.64 -8.97
C GLY A 191 -15.53 -11.90 -9.08
N GLY A 192 -16.02 -12.24 -10.25
CA GLY A 192 -16.74 -13.49 -10.52
C GLY A 192 -15.87 -14.67 -10.98
N GLY A 193 -14.55 -14.50 -11.02
CA GLY A 193 -13.61 -15.45 -11.59
C GLY A 193 -13.63 -15.41 -13.12
N ASP A 194 -14.61 -16.02 -13.73
CA ASP A 194 -14.79 -16.11 -15.19
C ASP A 194 -15.70 -15.01 -15.78
N LYS A 195 -16.24 -14.10 -14.97
CA LYS A 195 -17.19 -13.05 -15.38
C LYS A 195 -17.14 -11.84 -14.48
N MET A 196 -17.63 -10.73 -15.00
CA MET A 196 -17.76 -9.47 -14.28
C MET A 196 -18.73 -9.61 -13.10
N ALA A 197 -18.22 -9.43 -11.90
CA ALA A 197 -18.94 -9.36 -10.63
C ALA A 197 -18.06 -8.62 -9.63
N LYS A 198 -18.54 -8.45 -8.40
CA LYS A 198 -17.73 -7.90 -7.29
C LYS A 198 -17.44 -9.00 -6.29
N ASN A 199 -16.20 -9.00 -5.77
CA ASN A 199 -15.79 -9.88 -4.69
C ASN A 199 -14.63 -9.25 -3.90
N THR A 200 -14.25 -9.83 -2.78
CA THR A 200 -13.10 -9.39 -2.00
C THR A 200 -11.80 -9.73 -2.72
N VAL A 201 -10.74 -8.94 -2.47
CA VAL A 201 -9.41 -9.20 -3.05
C VAL A 201 -8.88 -10.55 -2.55
N SER A 202 -9.14 -10.90 -1.28
CA SER A 202 -8.77 -12.20 -0.73
C SER A 202 -9.40 -13.36 -1.49
N ALA A 203 -10.71 -13.30 -1.80
CA ALA A 203 -11.40 -14.33 -2.59
C ALA A 203 -10.85 -14.42 -4.02
N MET A 204 -10.55 -13.28 -4.66
CA MET A 204 -9.93 -13.25 -5.99
C MET A 204 -8.49 -13.80 -5.97
N SER A 205 -7.73 -13.55 -4.91
CA SER A 205 -6.42 -14.15 -4.67
C SER A 205 -6.49 -15.68 -4.62
N ASP A 206 -7.52 -16.21 -3.94
CA ASP A 206 -7.72 -17.65 -3.78
C ASP A 206 -8.09 -18.33 -5.12
N TYR A 207 -8.84 -17.67 -6.02
CA TYR A 207 -9.18 -18.23 -7.34
C TYR A 207 -7.99 -18.69 -8.16
N VAL A 208 -6.86 -17.99 -8.02
CA VAL A 208 -5.64 -18.27 -8.80
C VAL A 208 -4.46 -18.70 -7.93
N ASN A 209 -4.69 -18.93 -6.63
CA ASN A 209 -3.65 -19.25 -5.65
C ASN A 209 -2.49 -18.22 -5.71
N ALA A 210 -2.84 -16.95 -5.69
CA ALA A 210 -1.89 -15.87 -5.81
C ALA A 210 -0.94 -15.78 -4.60
N ALA A 211 0.32 -15.45 -4.84
CA ALA A 211 1.24 -15.09 -3.78
C ALA A 211 0.92 -13.68 -3.22
N VAL A 212 0.52 -12.77 -4.12
CA VAL A 212 0.10 -11.39 -3.81
C VAL A 212 -1.10 -11.01 -4.66
N ALA A 213 -1.99 -10.21 -4.08
CA ALA A 213 -3.08 -9.57 -4.80
C ALA A 213 -3.35 -8.16 -4.24
N GLU A 214 -3.72 -7.22 -5.11
CA GLU A 214 -4.23 -5.90 -4.73
C GLU A 214 -5.47 -5.56 -5.56
N ASN A 215 -6.35 -4.71 -5.05
CA ASN A 215 -7.48 -4.20 -5.82
C ASN A 215 -6.99 -3.37 -7.02
N ALA A 216 -7.76 -3.35 -8.12
CA ALA A 216 -7.29 -2.71 -9.35
C ALA A 216 -8.28 -1.69 -9.95
N SER A 217 -9.20 -2.13 -10.83
CA SER A 217 -10.01 -1.23 -11.65
C SER A 217 -11.04 -0.44 -10.85
N TYR A 218 -11.30 0.79 -11.30
CA TYR A 218 -12.52 1.50 -10.93
C TYR A 218 -13.74 0.78 -11.47
N PHE A 219 -14.88 0.89 -10.78
CA PHE A 219 -16.11 0.21 -11.14
C PHE A 219 -17.35 1.05 -10.79
N GLY A 220 -18.44 0.81 -11.53
CA GLY A 220 -19.73 1.43 -11.29
C GLY A 220 -20.51 0.83 -10.11
N SER A 221 -21.72 1.33 -9.88
CA SER A 221 -22.65 0.77 -8.90
C SER A 221 -23.03 -0.69 -9.22
N GLY A 222 -23.08 -1.05 -10.49
CA GLY A 222 -23.25 -2.42 -10.98
C GLY A 222 -21.93 -3.22 -10.98
N LYS A 223 -21.64 -3.85 -12.10
CA LYS A 223 -20.44 -4.67 -12.32
C LYS A 223 -19.51 -4.10 -13.39
N GLU A 224 -19.88 -2.96 -13.98
CA GLU A 224 -19.18 -2.34 -15.08
C GLU A 224 -17.78 -1.87 -14.62
N LEU A 225 -16.78 -2.17 -15.45
CA LEU A 225 -15.40 -1.71 -15.26
C LEU A 225 -15.17 -0.40 -16.01
N TYR A 226 -14.46 0.52 -15.39
CA TYR A 226 -14.05 1.77 -16.02
C TYR A 226 -12.60 1.66 -16.50
N GLY A 227 -12.44 1.31 -17.77
CA GLY A 227 -11.18 1.15 -18.44
C GLY A 227 -11.11 -0.12 -19.30
N VAL A 228 -10.10 -0.19 -20.14
CA VAL A 228 -9.83 -1.39 -20.94
C VAL A 228 -9.32 -2.49 -20.01
N THR A 229 -9.99 -3.63 -20.03
CA THR A 229 -9.52 -4.84 -19.36
C THR A 229 -9.37 -5.95 -20.38
N LYS A 230 -8.20 -6.59 -20.41
CA LYS A 230 -7.89 -7.75 -21.24
C LYS A 230 -7.31 -8.85 -20.34
N ILE A 231 -7.76 -10.07 -20.49
CA ILE A 231 -7.34 -11.22 -19.67
C ILE A 231 -7.07 -12.39 -20.60
N ALA A 232 -5.86 -12.95 -20.52
CA ALA A 232 -5.41 -14.07 -21.36
C ALA A 232 -5.68 -13.86 -22.87
N GLY A 233 -5.57 -12.64 -23.35
CA GLY A 233 -5.80 -12.26 -24.74
C GLY A 233 -7.21 -11.80 -25.07
N ASP A 234 -8.20 -12.04 -24.22
CA ASP A 234 -9.61 -11.68 -24.47
C ASP A 234 -9.94 -10.29 -23.88
N LEU A 235 -10.59 -9.44 -24.66
CA LEU A 235 -11.14 -8.17 -24.18
C LEU A 235 -12.36 -8.41 -23.29
N VAL A 236 -12.30 -7.86 -22.07
CA VAL A 236 -13.35 -7.96 -21.06
C VAL A 236 -14.14 -6.65 -20.95
N SER A 237 -13.47 -5.52 -21.05
CA SER A 237 -14.10 -4.19 -21.03
C SER A 237 -13.35 -3.20 -21.89
N SER A 238 -14.01 -2.11 -22.22
CA SER A 238 -13.43 -0.99 -22.92
C SER A 238 -13.98 0.33 -22.39
N MET A 239 -13.30 1.42 -22.73
CA MET A 239 -13.80 2.78 -22.51
C MET A 239 -13.52 3.68 -23.69
N TYR A 240 -14.26 4.82 -23.74
CA TYR A 240 -14.07 5.85 -24.77
C TYR A 240 -12.85 6.74 -24.57
N LEU A 241 -12.36 6.82 -23.32
CA LEU A 241 -11.29 7.73 -22.96
C LEU A 241 -9.98 6.96 -22.87
N THR A 242 -8.92 7.59 -23.34
CA THR A 242 -7.57 7.14 -23.04
C THR A 242 -7.37 7.04 -21.55
N ARG A 243 -6.88 5.90 -21.08
CA ARG A 243 -6.49 5.67 -19.70
C ARG A 243 -5.09 5.14 -19.66
N THR A 244 -4.33 5.48 -18.64
CA THR A 244 -3.09 4.77 -18.37
C THR A 244 -3.42 3.39 -17.81
N GLY A 245 -2.75 2.38 -18.31
CA GLY A 245 -2.90 1.00 -17.87
C GLY A 245 -1.59 0.35 -17.45
N PHE A 246 -1.72 -0.70 -16.67
CA PHE A 246 -0.70 -1.70 -16.42
C PHE A 246 -1.05 -2.95 -17.23
N GLY A 247 -0.06 -3.64 -17.77
CA GLY A 247 -0.29 -4.92 -18.45
C GLY A 247 0.97 -5.71 -18.67
N VAL A 248 0.78 -6.86 -19.29
CA VAL A 248 1.83 -7.81 -19.63
C VAL A 248 1.87 -7.96 -21.15
N LEU A 249 2.99 -7.63 -21.76
CA LEU A 249 3.21 -7.79 -23.20
C LEU A 249 3.34 -9.26 -23.57
N ALA A 250 3.29 -9.56 -24.86
CA ALA A 250 3.35 -10.93 -25.38
C ALA A 250 4.64 -11.70 -24.99
N ASP A 251 5.73 -10.99 -24.76
CA ASP A 251 7.00 -11.55 -24.27
C ASP A 251 7.06 -11.76 -22.75
N GLY A 252 5.99 -11.38 -22.03
CA GLY A 252 5.89 -11.45 -20.57
C GLY A 252 6.44 -10.22 -19.84
N THR A 253 6.83 -9.16 -20.56
CA THR A 253 7.34 -7.91 -19.97
C THR A 253 6.21 -7.09 -19.35
N PRO A 254 6.28 -6.68 -18.08
CA PRO A 254 5.38 -5.71 -17.50
C PRO A 254 5.53 -4.34 -18.17
N TYR A 255 4.42 -3.67 -18.44
CA TYR A 255 4.41 -2.38 -19.11
C TYR A 255 3.35 -1.44 -18.56
N ILE A 256 3.65 -0.15 -18.49
CA ILE A 256 2.72 0.93 -18.10
C ILE A 256 2.71 1.97 -19.22
N GLY A 257 1.52 2.33 -19.71
CA GLY A 257 1.37 3.32 -20.76
C GLY A 257 -0.08 3.66 -21.05
N ASP A 258 -0.29 4.55 -22.03
CA ASP A 258 -1.63 4.99 -22.44
C ASP A 258 -2.33 3.92 -23.27
N VAL A 259 -3.52 3.50 -22.85
CA VAL A 259 -4.36 2.50 -23.51
C VAL A 259 -5.48 3.20 -24.25
N ASN A 260 -5.54 3.02 -25.57
CA ASN A 260 -6.60 3.51 -26.43
C ASN A 260 -7.38 2.34 -27.02
N TYR A 261 -8.68 2.45 -27.05
CA TYR A 261 -9.58 1.47 -27.65
C TYR A 261 -10.41 2.13 -28.75
N SER A 262 -10.60 1.44 -29.83
CA SER A 262 -11.61 1.76 -30.87
C SER A 262 -12.29 0.50 -31.35
N GLY A 263 -13.57 0.62 -31.64
CA GLY A 263 -14.36 -0.48 -32.19
C GLY A 263 -15.25 -0.01 -33.35
N ILE A 264 -15.37 -0.85 -34.37
CA ILE A 264 -16.24 -0.63 -35.51
C ILE A 264 -16.96 -1.92 -35.87
N VAL A 265 -18.25 -1.80 -36.16
CA VAL A 265 -19.07 -2.89 -36.71
C VAL A 265 -19.37 -2.57 -38.16
N GLN A 266 -18.99 -3.46 -39.03
CA GLN A 266 -19.14 -3.32 -40.51
C GLN A 266 -20.21 -4.26 -41.03
N SER A 267 -21.07 -3.73 -41.86
CA SER A 267 -22.15 -4.49 -42.52
C SER A 267 -22.42 -4.02 -43.92
N LYS A 268 -23.24 -4.77 -44.66
CA LYS A 268 -23.72 -4.35 -46.00
C LYS A 268 -24.51 -3.04 -46.02
N ASN A 269 -25.05 -2.63 -44.88
CA ASN A 269 -25.85 -1.41 -44.71
C ASN A 269 -25.01 -0.18 -44.32
N GLY A 270 -23.74 -0.39 -44.01
CA GLY A 270 -22.81 0.65 -43.56
C GLY A 270 -22.11 0.28 -42.24
N ASP A 271 -21.18 1.12 -41.86
CA ASP A 271 -20.34 0.97 -40.68
C ASP A 271 -20.88 1.78 -39.50
N VAL A 272 -20.75 1.24 -38.29
CA VAL A 272 -21.11 1.94 -37.07
C VAL A 272 -19.99 1.83 -36.02
N TYR A 273 -19.70 2.94 -35.32
CA TYR A 273 -18.73 2.92 -34.24
C TYR A 273 -19.30 2.26 -32.99
N VAL A 274 -18.47 1.47 -32.34
CA VAL A 274 -18.78 0.82 -31.08
C VAL A 274 -18.73 1.83 -29.94
N SER A 275 -19.77 1.87 -29.14
CA SER A 275 -19.83 2.71 -27.95
C SER A 275 -19.07 2.13 -26.76
N GLY A 276 -18.81 0.83 -26.73
CA GLY A 276 -18.08 0.15 -25.69
C GLY A 276 -18.31 -1.36 -25.67
N LEU A 277 -17.62 -2.04 -24.76
CA LEU A 277 -17.70 -3.48 -24.53
C LEU A 277 -18.13 -3.75 -23.09
N ASN A 278 -19.18 -4.56 -22.91
CA ASN A 278 -19.67 -5.02 -21.59
C ASN A 278 -20.04 -3.87 -20.62
N GLY A 279 -20.59 -2.79 -21.18
CA GLY A 279 -21.09 -1.64 -20.45
C GLY A 279 -22.61 -1.49 -20.51
N THR A 280 -23.10 -0.39 -19.95
CA THR A 280 -24.53 -0.04 -20.02
C THR A 280 -24.91 0.46 -21.41
N ARG A 281 -25.92 -0.15 -22.04
CA ARG A 281 -26.50 0.33 -23.29
C ARG A 281 -27.33 1.59 -23.03
N THR A 282 -27.03 2.69 -23.72
CA THR A 282 -27.78 3.95 -23.66
C THR A 282 -28.76 4.09 -24.82
N SER A 283 -29.54 5.17 -24.87
CA SER A 283 -30.59 5.39 -25.86
C SER A 283 -30.07 5.60 -27.31
N ASP A 284 -28.80 5.93 -27.48
CA ASP A 284 -28.14 6.04 -28.79
C ASP A 284 -26.71 5.49 -28.69
N SER A 285 -26.59 4.17 -28.75
CA SER A 285 -25.31 3.46 -28.60
C SER A 285 -25.28 2.16 -29.37
N VAL A 286 -24.07 1.72 -29.70
CA VAL A 286 -23.76 0.37 -30.18
C VAL A 286 -22.83 -0.28 -29.17
N MET A 287 -23.39 -1.09 -28.29
CA MET A 287 -22.67 -1.78 -27.24
C MET A 287 -22.38 -3.21 -27.65
N LEU A 288 -21.15 -3.63 -27.46
CA LEU A 288 -20.75 -5.05 -27.60
C LEU A 288 -20.93 -5.77 -26.27
N TYR A 289 -21.34 -7.03 -26.33
CA TYR A 289 -21.38 -7.91 -25.16
C TYR A 289 -20.74 -9.27 -25.50
N ASN A 290 -19.99 -9.81 -24.58
CA ASN A 290 -19.43 -11.15 -24.65
C ASN A 290 -19.65 -11.94 -23.36
N GLN A 291 -19.14 -13.17 -23.29
CA GLN A 291 -19.32 -14.10 -22.16
C GLN A 291 -18.93 -13.54 -20.80
N TYR A 292 -17.99 -12.58 -20.75
CA TYR A 292 -17.51 -11.99 -19.49
C TYR A 292 -18.55 -11.09 -18.82
N TYR A 293 -19.52 -10.55 -19.57
CA TYR A 293 -20.58 -9.73 -18.98
C TYR A 293 -21.54 -10.52 -18.10
N GLY A 294 -21.81 -11.77 -18.38
CA GLY A 294 -22.67 -12.64 -17.61
C GLY A 294 -23.48 -13.61 -18.46
N LYS A 295 -24.66 -14.02 -18.01
CA LYS A 295 -25.50 -14.99 -18.71
C LYS A 295 -26.21 -14.41 -19.96
N SER A 296 -26.56 -13.13 -19.91
CA SER A 296 -27.24 -12.42 -21.00
C SER A 296 -26.88 -10.93 -20.97
N THR A 297 -27.24 -10.21 -22.04
CA THR A 297 -27.04 -8.75 -22.12
C THR A 297 -27.86 -7.98 -21.11
N GLY A 298 -28.99 -8.52 -20.64
CA GLY A 298 -29.90 -7.87 -19.69
C GLY A 298 -30.56 -6.61 -20.22
N THR A 299 -30.51 -6.35 -21.53
CA THR A 299 -31.06 -5.16 -22.17
C THR A 299 -32.58 -5.30 -22.37
N ASP A 300 -33.24 -4.17 -22.50
CA ASP A 300 -34.66 -4.08 -22.86
C ASP A 300 -34.88 -4.25 -24.37
N ASN A 301 -36.16 -4.19 -24.78
CA ASN A 301 -36.59 -4.39 -26.17
C ASN A 301 -36.52 -3.09 -27.02
N SER A 302 -35.96 -1.99 -26.54
CA SER A 302 -35.86 -0.74 -27.30
C SER A 302 -34.85 -0.79 -28.46
N GLY A 303 -33.91 -1.73 -28.38
CA GLY A 303 -32.84 -1.92 -29.34
C GLY A 303 -33.08 -3.02 -30.38
N ILE A 304 -32.01 -3.40 -31.04
CA ILE A 304 -31.85 -4.61 -31.83
C ILE A 304 -30.55 -5.28 -31.41
N GLU A 305 -30.54 -6.59 -31.34
CA GLU A 305 -29.35 -7.37 -30.98
C GLU A 305 -29.04 -8.43 -32.03
N TYR A 306 -27.81 -8.41 -32.48
CA TYR A 306 -27.25 -9.40 -33.39
C TYR A 306 -26.26 -10.26 -32.62
N VAL A 307 -26.58 -11.57 -32.52
CA VAL A 307 -25.59 -12.54 -32.04
C VAL A 307 -24.71 -12.91 -33.20
N VAL A 308 -23.42 -12.64 -33.08
CA VAL A 308 -22.41 -12.80 -34.12
C VAL A 308 -21.45 -13.92 -33.73
N LYS A 309 -21.20 -14.84 -34.66
CA LYS A 309 -20.19 -15.87 -34.55
C LYS A 309 -19.47 -15.96 -35.89
N ASP A 310 -18.14 -16.01 -35.90
CA ASP A 310 -17.31 -16.11 -37.12
C ASP A 310 -17.70 -15.06 -38.19
N ASN A 311 -17.93 -13.81 -37.75
CA ASN A 311 -18.40 -12.66 -38.55
C ASN A 311 -19.76 -12.85 -39.23
N LYS A 312 -20.57 -13.84 -38.83
CA LYS A 312 -21.92 -14.08 -39.34
C LYS A 312 -22.96 -13.87 -38.25
N ILE A 313 -24.09 -13.27 -38.61
CA ILE A 313 -25.26 -13.20 -37.74
C ILE A 313 -25.87 -14.60 -37.57
N VAL A 314 -25.87 -15.13 -36.35
CA VAL A 314 -26.45 -16.43 -36.05
C VAL A 314 -27.82 -16.31 -35.38
N LYS A 315 -28.16 -15.12 -34.84
CA LYS A 315 -29.47 -14.83 -34.24
C LYS A 315 -29.73 -13.34 -34.23
N VAL A 316 -31.00 -12.94 -34.33
CA VAL A 316 -31.49 -11.56 -34.18
C VAL A 316 -32.52 -11.54 -33.05
N ASN A 317 -32.39 -10.62 -32.10
CA ASN A 317 -33.29 -10.41 -30.98
C ASN A 317 -33.60 -8.89 -30.84
N SER A 318 -34.68 -8.54 -30.14
CA SER A 318 -34.94 -7.16 -29.76
C SER A 318 -34.13 -6.74 -28.50
N GLY A 319 -33.76 -7.68 -27.64
CA GLY A 319 -32.99 -7.49 -26.44
C GLY A 319 -32.77 -8.78 -25.67
N ASN A 320 -32.01 -8.70 -24.58
CA ASN A 320 -31.70 -9.76 -23.62
C ASN A 320 -31.16 -11.06 -24.26
N SER A 321 -30.24 -10.92 -25.22
CA SER A 321 -29.55 -12.05 -25.83
C SER A 321 -28.72 -12.83 -24.84
N LEU A 322 -28.71 -14.16 -24.95
CA LEU A 322 -27.80 -15.02 -24.19
C LEU A 322 -26.36 -14.82 -24.69
N LEU A 323 -25.41 -14.85 -23.75
CA LEU A 323 -23.98 -14.73 -24.03
C LEU A 323 -23.30 -16.09 -23.90
N ARG A 324 -22.58 -16.50 -24.96
CA ARG A 324 -21.89 -17.77 -25.02
C ARG A 324 -20.43 -17.60 -25.40
N PRO A 325 -19.54 -18.50 -25.00
CA PRO A 325 -18.16 -18.50 -25.48
C PRO A 325 -18.06 -18.47 -27.01
N GLY A 326 -17.19 -17.61 -27.54
CA GLY A 326 -16.96 -17.48 -28.98
C GLY A 326 -18.06 -16.72 -29.73
N GLU A 327 -19.07 -16.16 -29.04
CA GLU A 327 -20.09 -15.27 -29.60
C GLU A 327 -19.88 -13.82 -29.09
N ILE A 328 -20.18 -12.87 -29.97
CA ILE A 328 -20.29 -11.45 -29.62
C ILE A 328 -21.73 -11.01 -29.91
N VAL A 329 -22.34 -10.25 -28.98
CA VAL A 329 -23.65 -9.62 -29.25
C VAL A 329 -23.44 -8.14 -29.55
N VAL A 330 -23.85 -7.70 -30.73
CA VAL A 330 -23.91 -6.30 -31.12
C VAL A 330 -25.32 -5.80 -30.75
N SER A 331 -25.40 -4.95 -29.72
CA SER A 331 -26.65 -4.39 -29.22
C SER A 331 -26.75 -2.90 -29.59
N ALA A 332 -27.65 -2.57 -30.50
CA ALA A 332 -27.75 -1.23 -31.05
C ALA A 332 -29.09 -0.54 -30.73
N THR A 333 -29.01 0.76 -30.45
CA THR A 333 -30.13 1.67 -30.25
C THR A 333 -29.91 2.93 -31.10
N GLY A 334 -30.92 3.80 -31.20
CA GLY A 334 -30.82 5.09 -31.89
C GLY A 334 -30.33 4.96 -33.33
N ASN A 335 -29.36 5.79 -33.74
CA ASN A 335 -28.84 5.83 -35.10
C ASN A 335 -28.14 4.51 -35.48
N GLY A 336 -27.40 3.89 -34.57
CA GLY A 336 -26.75 2.59 -34.81
C GLY A 336 -27.78 1.49 -35.16
N LYS A 337 -28.92 1.45 -34.45
CA LYS A 337 -30.03 0.55 -34.78
C LYS A 337 -30.60 0.82 -36.16
N ASN A 338 -30.75 2.10 -36.55
CA ASN A 338 -31.29 2.45 -37.88
C ASN A 338 -30.38 1.96 -39.00
N ILE A 339 -29.06 2.15 -38.88
CA ILE A 339 -28.06 1.70 -39.88
C ILE A 339 -28.06 0.18 -39.99
N LEU A 340 -28.04 -0.52 -38.84
CA LEU A 340 -27.97 -1.98 -38.79
C LEU A 340 -29.32 -2.67 -39.04
N SER A 341 -30.42 -1.92 -39.18
CA SER A 341 -31.76 -2.52 -39.39
C SER A 341 -31.86 -3.33 -40.70
N GLY A 342 -32.70 -4.37 -40.67
CA GLY A 342 -32.94 -5.22 -41.85
C GLY A 342 -31.84 -6.25 -42.12
N LEU A 343 -30.82 -6.36 -41.28
CA LEU A 343 -29.88 -7.49 -41.35
C LEU A 343 -30.56 -8.76 -40.82
N ASN A 344 -30.24 -9.90 -41.43
CA ASN A 344 -30.85 -11.20 -41.14
C ASN A 344 -29.79 -12.23 -40.73
N VAL A 345 -30.24 -13.35 -40.20
CA VAL A 345 -29.41 -14.51 -39.92
C VAL A 345 -28.70 -14.94 -41.23
N GLY A 346 -27.40 -15.15 -41.17
CA GLY A 346 -26.51 -15.47 -42.29
C GLY A 346 -25.84 -14.28 -42.93
N ASP A 347 -26.30 -13.03 -42.69
CA ASP A 347 -25.61 -11.82 -43.18
C ASP A 347 -24.25 -11.66 -42.46
N ASP A 348 -23.31 -11.02 -43.16
CA ASP A 348 -22.01 -10.65 -42.62
C ASP A 348 -22.16 -9.45 -41.64
N LEU A 349 -21.58 -9.59 -40.47
CA LEU A 349 -21.45 -8.53 -39.50
C LEU A 349 -20.07 -8.63 -38.83
N VAL A 350 -19.13 -7.81 -39.31
CA VAL A 350 -17.74 -7.89 -38.87
C VAL A 350 -17.51 -6.94 -37.72
N VAL A 351 -17.04 -7.46 -36.59
CA VAL A 351 -16.72 -6.70 -35.40
C VAL A 351 -15.22 -6.56 -35.27
N ASN A 352 -14.71 -5.35 -35.49
CA ASN A 352 -13.30 -5.03 -35.33
C ASN A 352 -13.10 -4.24 -34.01
N GLN A 353 -12.21 -4.73 -33.17
CA GLN A 353 -11.80 -4.07 -31.93
C GLN A 353 -10.29 -3.89 -31.95
N ILE A 354 -9.81 -2.67 -31.77
CA ILE A 354 -8.41 -2.28 -31.97
C ILE A 354 -7.90 -1.59 -30.69
N LEU A 355 -6.73 -2.00 -30.25
CA LEU A 355 -5.93 -1.31 -29.24
C LEU A 355 -4.70 -0.69 -29.91
N ASN A 356 -4.19 0.40 -29.35
CA ASN A 356 -2.93 0.96 -29.80
C ASN A 356 -1.73 0.07 -29.41
N THR A 357 -0.66 0.13 -30.18
CA THR A 357 0.62 -0.53 -29.86
C THR A 357 1.24 0.09 -28.60
N PRO A 358 1.79 -0.73 -27.65
CA PRO A 358 1.99 -2.19 -27.80
C PRO A 358 0.83 -3.04 -27.23
N TRP A 359 -0.29 -2.45 -26.87
CA TRP A 359 -1.41 -3.09 -26.18
C TRP A 359 -2.19 -4.09 -27.06
N ASP A 360 -2.14 -3.92 -28.37
CA ASP A 360 -2.70 -4.87 -29.33
C ASP A 360 -2.17 -6.30 -29.12
N SER A 361 -0.87 -6.42 -28.84
CA SER A 361 -0.20 -7.71 -28.59
C SER A 361 -0.16 -8.15 -27.11
N ALA A 362 -0.54 -7.28 -26.17
CA ALA A 362 -0.53 -7.61 -24.76
C ALA A 362 -1.51 -8.75 -24.42
N THR A 363 -1.13 -9.63 -23.49
CA THR A 363 -1.98 -10.73 -23.02
C THR A 363 -2.95 -10.26 -21.96
N ASP A 364 -2.50 -9.35 -21.09
CA ASP A 364 -3.25 -8.88 -19.92
C ASP A 364 -3.15 -7.36 -19.81
N ILE A 365 -4.27 -6.70 -19.54
CA ILE A 365 -4.35 -5.23 -19.42
C ILE A 365 -5.34 -4.87 -18.33
N LEU A 366 -4.95 -3.92 -17.49
CA LEU A 366 -5.79 -3.17 -16.57
C LEU A 366 -5.66 -1.68 -16.90
N GLY A 367 -6.57 -1.15 -17.71
CA GLY A 367 -6.68 0.27 -17.99
C GLY A 367 -7.38 0.96 -16.83
N VAL A 368 -6.69 1.80 -16.08
CA VAL A 368 -7.13 2.31 -14.78
C VAL A 368 -6.93 3.82 -14.66
N GLY A 369 -5.69 4.28 -14.51
CA GLY A 369 -5.33 5.70 -14.38
C GLY A 369 -5.68 6.35 -13.03
N PRO A 370 -5.21 7.56 -12.84
CA PRO A 370 -4.29 8.30 -13.69
C PRO A 370 -2.87 7.75 -13.60
N ARG A 371 -2.03 8.04 -14.59
CA ARG A 371 -0.58 7.86 -14.43
C ARG A 371 -0.10 8.73 -13.27
N LEU A 372 0.87 8.22 -12.52
CA LEU A 372 1.49 8.92 -11.38
C LEU A 372 2.95 9.27 -11.66
N VAL A 373 3.67 8.31 -12.25
CA VAL A 373 5.11 8.42 -12.52
C VAL A 373 5.40 8.00 -13.94
N LYS A 374 6.28 8.73 -14.63
CA LYS A 374 6.83 8.39 -15.94
C LYS A 374 8.31 8.69 -15.96
N ASN A 375 9.13 7.70 -16.34
CA ASN A 375 10.59 7.83 -16.40
C ASN A 375 11.21 8.39 -15.09
N GLY A 376 10.71 7.98 -13.93
CA GLY A 376 11.18 8.42 -12.61
C GLY A 376 10.79 9.85 -12.25
N GLN A 377 9.85 10.47 -12.95
CA GLN A 377 9.35 11.80 -12.68
C GLN A 377 7.84 11.79 -12.41
N VAL A 378 7.37 12.72 -11.57
CA VAL A 378 5.93 12.91 -11.34
C VAL A 378 5.27 13.34 -12.64
N ASP A 379 4.30 12.55 -13.10
CA ASP A 379 3.54 12.80 -14.33
C ASP A 379 2.07 12.39 -14.14
N ILE A 380 1.31 13.27 -13.46
CA ILE A 380 -0.08 13.00 -13.11
C ILE A 380 -1.01 13.42 -14.24
N THR A 381 -1.65 12.43 -14.86
CA THR A 381 -2.52 12.60 -16.04
C THR A 381 -4.01 12.74 -15.71
N SER A 382 -4.37 12.95 -14.44
CA SER A 382 -5.77 12.97 -13.97
C SER A 382 -6.69 13.90 -14.77
N SER A 383 -6.19 15.07 -15.16
CA SER A 383 -6.94 16.04 -15.96
C SER A 383 -7.20 15.54 -17.39
N ILE A 384 -6.17 14.97 -18.04
CA ILE A 384 -6.24 14.41 -19.40
C ILE A 384 -7.15 13.18 -19.42
N GLU A 385 -7.04 12.34 -18.42
CA GLU A 385 -7.82 11.12 -18.26
C GLU A 385 -9.22 11.36 -17.67
N GLN A 386 -9.60 12.59 -17.41
CA GLN A 386 -10.89 13.00 -16.83
C GLN A 386 -11.23 12.24 -15.55
N ILE A 387 -10.24 12.11 -14.66
CA ILE A 387 -10.42 11.52 -13.34
C ILE A 387 -11.09 12.54 -12.41
N GLY A 388 -12.18 12.15 -11.76
CA GLY A 388 -13.01 13.01 -10.93
C GLY A 388 -12.30 13.53 -9.67
N SER A 389 -12.87 14.59 -9.09
CA SER A 389 -12.37 15.23 -7.87
C SER A 389 -12.48 14.34 -6.63
N ASP A 390 -13.35 13.34 -6.66
CA ASP A 390 -13.46 12.30 -5.63
C ASP A 390 -12.17 11.49 -5.47
N VAL A 391 -11.40 11.32 -6.55
CA VAL A 391 -10.08 10.69 -6.55
C VAL A 391 -8.97 11.71 -6.29
N THR A 392 -9.05 12.91 -6.89
CA THR A 392 -7.93 13.87 -6.92
C THR A 392 -7.93 14.87 -5.78
N GLY A 393 -9.10 15.14 -5.16
CA GLY A 393 -9.34 16.31 -4.32
C GLY A 393 -8.92 16.20 -2.85
N ALA A 394 -8.54 15.03 -2.35
CA ALA A 394 -8.24 14.83 -0.92
C ALA A 394 -7.20 13.75 -0.65
N ARG A 395 -6.62 13.81 0.55
CA ARG A 395 -5.84 12.69 1.10
C ARG A 395 -6.74 11.47 1.28
N ALA A 396 -6.30 10.34 0.76
CA ALA A 396 -7.04 9.09 0.82
C ALA A 396 -6.10 7.88 0.91
N PRO A 397 -6.60 6.70 1.30
CA PRO A 397 -5.91 5.44 1.00
C PRO A 397 -5.66 5.36 -0.51
N ARG A 398 -4.51 4.81 -0.90
CA ARG A 398 -4.10 4.70 -2.30
C ARG A 398 -3.67 3.29 -2.63
N THR A 399 -3.96 2.87 -3.86
CA THR A 399 -3.42 1.65 -4.46
C THR A 399 -2.77 2.03 -5.78
N ALA A 400 -1.60 1.48 -6.06
CA ALA A 400 -0.90 1.67 -7.32
C ALA A 400 -0.01 0.48 -7.64
N VAL A 401 0.18 0.22 -8.91
CA VAL A 401 1.25 -0.64 -9.40
C VAL A 401 2.34 0.20 -10.03
N GLY A 402 3.61 -0.17 -9.78
CA GLY A 402 4.77 0.49 -10.37
C GLY A 402 5.76 -0.49 -10.95
N ILE A 403 6.56 -0.01 -11.90
CA ILE A 403 7.74 -0.72 -12.43
C ILE A 403 8.97 -0.07 -11.80
N LEU A 404 9.80 -0.88 -11.16
CA LEU A 404 11.03 -0.45 -10.52
C LEU A 404 12.17 -0.34 -11.52
N LYS A 405 13.19 0.42 -11.18
CA LYS A 405 14.41 0.59 -12.00
C LYS A 405 15.11 -0.73 -12.35
N ASN A 406 14.97 -1.77 -11.51
CA ASN A 406 15.50 -3.10 -11.75
C ASN A 406 14.58 -4.00 -12.60
N GLY A 407 13.42 -3.49 -13.07
CA GLY A 407 12.43 -4.20 -13.86
C GLY A 407 11.44 -5.04 -13.03
N ASN A 408 11.55 -5.08 -11.71
CA ASN A 408 10.54 -5.72 -10.86
C ASN A 408 9.27 -4.87 -10.78
N VAL A 409 8.15 -5.49 -10.42
CA VAL A 409 6.87 -4.82 -10.24
C VAL A 409 6.63 -4.56 -8.76
N LEU A 410 6.23 -3.34 -8.41
CA LEU A 410 5.86 -2.95 -7.07
C LEU A 410 4.33 -2.88 -6.94
N PHE A 411 3.76 -3.72 -6.12
CA PHE A 411 2.40 -3.59 -5.60
C PHE A 411 2.44 -2.63 -4.42
N ALA A 412 1.60 -1.60 -4.41
CA ALA A 412 1.71 -0.53 -3.43
C ALA A 412 0.34 -0.10 -2.88
N VAL A 413 0.10 -0.37 -1.61
CA VAL A 413 -1.09 0.09 -0.89
C VAL A 413 -0.69 0.96 0.27
N LEU A 414 -1.21 2.20 0.28
CA LEU A 414 -1.08 3.17 1.36
C LEU A 414 -2.39 3.23 2.14
N ASP A 415 -2.32 3.01 3.44
CA ASP A 415 -3.46 3.24 4.34
C ASP A 415 -3.83 4.72 4.41
N GLY A 416 -5.06 5.01 4.81
CA GLY A 416 -5.50 6.40 4.96
C GLY A 416 -6.81 6.53 5.71
N ARG A 417 -7.22 7.78 5.99
CA ARG A 417 -8.45 8.12 6.74
C ARG A 417 -8.49 7.53 8.15
N GLN A 418 -7.33 7.19 8.72
CA GLN A 418 -7.19 6.52 10.01
C GLN A 418 -6.17 7.27 10.90
N ALA A 419 -6.12 6.93 12.19
CA ALA A 419 -5.22 7.58 13.14
C ALA A 419 -3.75 7.29 12.85
N HIS A 420 -3.43 6.07 12.44
CA HIS A 420 -2.07 5.62 12.12
C HIS A 420 -1.61 6.00 10.70
N SER A 421 -2.54 6.36 9.80
CA SER A 421 -2.23 6.81 8.45
C SER A 421 -3.31 7.76 7.93
N LYS A 422 -2.90 8.97 7.51
CA LYS A 422 -3.83 9.97 6.98
C LYS A 422 -4.13 9.78 5.50
N GLY A 423 -3.29 9.02 4.79
CA GLY A 423 -3.32 8.90 3.36
C GLY A 423 -2.56 10.03 2.66
N MET A 424 -2.45 9.96 1.35
CA MET A 424 -1.70 10.92 0.53
C MET A 424 -2.56 11.52 -0.57
N MET A 425 -2.22 12.76 -0.98
CA MET A 425 -2.62 13.31 -2.28
C MET A 425 -1.90 12.54 -3.39
N LEU A 426 -2.38 12.62 -4.64
CA LEU A 426 -1.77 11.88 -5.75
C LEU A 426 -0.31 12.27 -6.01
N ASP A 427 0.03 13.56 -5.89
CA ASP A 427 1.40 14.06 -6.07
C ASP A 427 2.35 13.61 -4.96
N GLU A 428 1.87 13.55 -3.72
CA GLU A 428 2.63 13.01 -2.60
C GLU A 428 2.88 11.51 -2.78
N PHE A 429 1.85 10.77 -3.24
CA PHE A 429 1.96 9.34 -3.49
C PHE A 429 2.91 9.05 -4.66
N ALA A 430 2.86 9.85 -5.73
CA ALA A 430 3.81 9.76 -6.84
C ALA A 430 5.26 9.98 -6.37
N ARG A 431 5.52 11.01 -5.55
CA ARG A 431 6.86 11.26 -4.98
C ARG A 431 7.31 10.14 -4.04
N PHE A 432 6.39 9.59 -3.26
CA PHE A 432 6.65 8.44 -2.41
C PHE A 432 7.09 7.23 -3.24
N LEU A 433 6.37 6.91 -4.33
CA LEU A 433 6.73 5.81 -5.23
C LEU A 433 8.09 6.01 -5.90
N ILE A 434 8.41 7.25 -6.33
CA ILE A 434 9.77 7.59 -6.84
C ILE A 434 10.82 7.34 -5.77
N GLY A 435 10.55 7.68 -4.51
CA GLY A 435 11.42 7.38 -3.36
C GLY A 435 11.66 5.88 -3.14
N MET A 436 10.74 5.03 -3.63
CA MET A 436 10.85 3.55 -3.66
C MET A 436 11.49 3.03 -4.96
N GLU A 437 12.18 3.87 -5.74
CA GLU A 437 12.86 3.52 -7.00
C GLU A 437 11.92 3.15 -8.16
N VAL A 438 10.65 3.56 -8.10
CA VAL A 438 9.68 3.39 -9.20
C VAL A 438 10.01 4.34 -10.35
N VAL A 439 10.05 3.82 -11.56
CA VAL A 439 10.28 4.60 -12.80
C VAL A 439 9.00 4.86 -13.57
N ASP A 440 8.03 3.95 -13.55
CA ASP A 440 6.70 4.14 -14.12
C ASP A 440 5.65 3.64 -13.13
N ALA A 441 4.55 4.38 -12.94
CA ALA A 441 3.47 3.98 -12.05
C ALA A 441 2.11 4.46 -12.53
N VAL A 442 1.09 3.65 -12.27
CA VAL A 442 -0.31 3.97 -12.48
C VAL A 442 -1.11 3.77 -11.21
N ASN A 443 -2.03 4.69 -10.93
CA ASN A 443 -2.96 4.61 -9.81
C ASN A 443 -4.10 3.63 -10.11
N PHE A 444 -4.43 2.81 -9.13
CA PHE A 444 -5.59 1.94 -9.11
C PHE A 444 -6.73 2.57 -8.29
N ASP A 445 -7.87 1.92 -8.18
CA ASP A 445 -8.97 2.39 -7.33
C ASP A 445 -8.50 2.46 -5.87
N GLY A 446 -8.82 3.58 -5.24
CA GLY A 446 -8.32 3.92 -3.92
C GLY A 446 -9.41 3.94 -2.85
N GLY A 447 -9.16 4.70 -1.80
CA GLY A 447 -10.12 4.87 -0.71
C GLY A 447 -10.44 3.57 0.01
N GLY A 448 -11.74 3.27 0.20
CA GLY A 448 -12.16 2.04 0.85
C GLY A 448 -11.89 0.76 0.07
N SER A 449 -11.53 0.87 -1.22
CA SER A 449 -11.14 -0.28 -2.04
C SER A 449 -9.69 -0.69 -1.85
N SER A 450 -8.85 0.17 -1.24
CA SER A 450 -7.40 -0.09 -1.10
C SER A 450 -7.12 -1.29 -0.21
N GLU A 451 -6.61 -2.35 -0.83
CA GLU A 451 -6.36 -3.63 -0.15
C GLU A 451 -5.19 -4.37 -0.77
N LEU A 452 -4.32 -4.92 0.09
CA LEU A 452 -3.19 -5.78 -0.28
C LEU A 452 -3.26 -7.08 0.49
N VAL A 453 -3.24 -8.18 -0.26
CA VAL A 453 -3.30 -9.55 0.27
C VAL A 453 -2.00 -10.27 -0.06
N ILE A 454 -1.37 -10.90 0.92
CA ILE A 454 -0.17 -11.74 0.78
C ILE A 454 -0.46 -13.12 1.35
N GLY A 455 -0.33 -14.17 0.54
CA GLY A 455 -0.58 -15.54 0.97
C GLY A 455 -1.97 -15.73 1.58
N GLY A 456 -3.01 -15.13 0.99
CA GLY A 456 -4.40 -15.18 1.45
C GLY A 456 -4.71 -14.33 2.69
N LYS A 457 -3.77 -13.45 3.14
CA LYS A 457 -3.98 -12.59 4.32
C LYS A 457 -3.87 -11.11 3.95
N ILE A 458 -4.82 -10.32 4.41
CA ILE A 458 -4.76 -8.86 4.30
C ILE A 458 -3.61 -8.35 5.16
N VAL A 459 -2.77 -7.49 4.59
CA VAL A 459 -1.57 -6.96 5.27
C VAL A 459 -1.63 -5.45 5.52
N ASN A 460 -2.55 -4.73 4.88
CA ASN A 460 -2.84 -3.33 5.16
C ASN A 460 -4.07 -3.18 6.06
N SER A 461 -4.51 -1.95 6.33
CA SER A 461 -5.71 -1.65 7.13
C SER A 461 -6.78 -0.97 6.25
N PRO A 462 -7.76 -1.73 5.71
CA PRO A 462 -8.83 -1.14 4.91
C PRO A 462 -9.60 -0.06 5.67
N SER A 463 -9.79 1.12 5.06
CA SER A 463 -10.43 2.27 5.73
C SER A 463 -11.91 2.08 6.03
N ASP A 464 -12.56 1.10 5.42
CA ASP A 464 -13.95 0.71 5.70
C ASP A 464 -14.08 -0.22 6.92
N GLY A 465 -12.95 -0.63 7.52
CA GLY A 465 -12.91 -1.56 8.64
C GLY A 465 -13.09 -3.04 8.25
N MET A 466 -13.34 -3.30 6.97
CA MET A 466 -13.48 -4.64 6.37
C MET A 466 -13.10 -4.60 4.90
N GLU A 467 -12.91 -5.76 4.28
CA GLU A 467 -12.75 -5.90 2.84
C GLU A 467 -13.96 -5.35 2.09
N ARG A 468 -13.72 -4.50 1.11
CA ARG A 468 -14.77 -4.05 0.19
C ARG A 468 -14.83 -4.99 -1.01
N PRO A 469 -16.03 -5.49 -1.43
CA PRO A 469 -16.16 -6.16 -2.71
C PRO A 469 -15.82 -5.21 -3.86
N VAL A 470 -14.79 -5.53 -4.63
CA VAL A 470 -14.27 -4.79 -5.79
C VAL A 470 -14.42 -5.61 -7.07
N ALA A 471 -14.28 -4.97 -8.23
CA ALA A 471 -14.60 -5.63 -9.49
C ALA A 471 -13.43 -6.44 -10.06
N THR A 472 -12.18 -6.03 -9.78
CA THR A 472 -10.97 -6.72 -10.25
C THR A 472 -9.86 -6.63 -9.20
N ALA A 473 -8.96 -7.59 -9.26
CA ALA A 473 -7.67 -7.57 -8.59
C ALA A 473 -6.54 -7.76 -9.60
N LEU A 474 -5.38 -7.15 -9.34
CA LEU A 474 -4.10 -7.55 -9.93
C LEU A 474 -3.47 -8.60 -9.01
N THR A 475 -3.02 -9.71 -9.57
CA THR A 475 -2.42 -10.80 -8.82
C THR A 475 -1.02 -11.14 -9.33
N ALA A 476 -0.17 -11.60 -8.42
CA ALA A 476 1.11 -12.24 -8.74
C ALA A 476 1.03 -13.74 -8.44
N VAL A 477 1.11 -14.55 -9.49
CA VAL A 477 1.01 -16.01 -9.43
C VAL A 477 2.34 -16.63 -9.75
N ARG A 478 2.77 -17.63 -9.00
CA ARG A 478 4.06 -18.32 -9.23
C ARG A 478 4.11 -18.95 -10.61
N ARG A 479 5.28 -18.86 -11.27
CA ARG A 479 5.49 -19.46 -12.60
C ARG A 479 5.63 -20.98 -12.51
#